data_a87d1f6e213b8bda9d85e60d58108ac5
#
_entry.id   a87d1f6e213b8bda9d85e60d58108ac5
#
_cell.length_a   1.000
_cell.length_b   1.000
_cell.length_c   1.000
_cell.angle_alpha   90.00
_cell.angle_beta   90.00
_cell.angle_gamma   90.00
#
_symmetry.space_group_name_H-M   'P 1'
#
loop_
_entity.id
_entity.type
_entity.pdbx_description
1 polymer ?
#
loop_
_entity_poly.entity_id
_entity_poly.type
_entity_poly.pdbx_seq_one_letter_code
_entity_poly.pdbx_strand_id
1 'polypeptide(L)'
;MRMRFKPYAHDELMAADFHVHEPLIWGGKWHAQYARPEQPFVLELGCGKGGFISQLACAHPENNYLGIDITDKVLILAKRKIEAAYTEAGRPIDNVKIMSTDIERIKGVITPEDEVSRIYINFCNPWSKNDSSHKHRLTYPRQLIAYREFLK
;
A
#
# COMPACT_ATOMS: atom_id res chain seq x y z
N MET A 1 12.38 13.68 8.87
CA MET A 1 13.57 13.83 7.98
C MET A 1 13.12 14.04 6.55
N ARG A 2 13.64 15.07 5.90
CA ARG A 2 13.31 15.35 4.51
C ARG A 2 14.16 14.48 3.59
N MET A 3 13.52 13.65 2.77
CA MET A 3 14.24 12.79 1.82
C MET A 3 14.72 13.59 0.62
N ARG A 4 15.91 13.26 0.13
CA ARG A 4 16.46 13.90 -1.08
C ARG A 4 15.64 13.46 -2.31
N PHE A 5 15.47 14.38 -3.25
CA PHE A 5 14.89 14.06 -4.53
C PHE A 5 15.77 13.04 -5.28
N LYS A 6 15.12 12.02 -5.83
CA LYS A 6 15.80 10.95 -6.59
C LYS A 6 15.18 10.89 -7.98
N PRO A 7 15.82 11.47 -9.00
CA PRO A 7 15.24 11.54 -10.36
C PRO A 7 14.90 10.17 -10.95
N TYR A 8 15.66 9.13 -10.59
CA TYR A 8 15.47 7.77 -11.11
C TYR A 8 14.34 7.00 -10.41
N ALA A 9 13.84 7.48 -9.28
CA ALA A 9 12.86 6.74 -8.47
C ALA A 9 11.57 6.47 -9.24
N HIS A 10 11.07 7.46 -9.97
CA HIS A 10 9.87 7.30 -10.77
C HIS A 10 10.05 6.22 -11.85
N ASP A 11 11.14 6.31 -12.62
CA ASP A 11 11.39 5.36 -13.71
C ASP A 11 11.59 3.95 -13.20
N GLU A 12 12.31 3.79 -12.09
CA GLU A 12 12.52 2.47 -11.48
C GLU A 12 11.21 1.86 -10.98
N LEU A 13 10.34 2.67 -10.36
CA LEU A 13 9.00 2.22 -9.92
C LEU A 13 8.13 1.83 -11.11
N MET A 14 8.13 2.64 -12.18
CA MET A 14 7.33 2.36 -13.38
C MET A 14 7.76 1.07 -14.07
N ALA A 15 9.01 0.65 -13.90
CA ALA A 15 9.51 -0.61 -14.45
C ALA A 15 9.16 -1.84 -13.61
N ALA A 16 8.69 -1.68 -12.37
CA ALA A 16 8.37 -2.80 -11.49
C ALA A 16 6.96 -3.34 -11.79
N ASP A 17 6.85 -4.63 -12.03
CA ASP A 17 5.57 -5.28 -12.37
C ASP A 17 4.54 -5.18 -11.23
N PHE A 18 5.00 -5.13 -10.00
CA PHE A 18 4.13 -5.05 -8.82
C PHE A 18 3.82 -3.61 -8.37
N HIS A 19 4.28 -2.61 -9.10
CA HIS A 19 3.89 -1.21 -8.88
C HIS A 19 2.65 -0.89 -9.70
N VAL A 20 1.61 -0.35 -9.06
CA VAL A 20 0.36 0.00 -9.72
C VAL A 20 0.42 1.46 -10.20
N HIS A 21 0.34 1.67 -11.51
CA HIS A 21 0.49 2.99 -12.13
C HIS A 21 -0.81 3.80 -12.12
N GLU A 22 -1.94 3.14 -12.30
CA GLU A 22 -3.25 3.79 -12.47
C GLU A 22 -4.27 3.21 -11.48
N PRO A 23 -4.14 3.54 -10.19
CA PRO A 23 -4.99 2.90 -9.16
C PRO A 23 -6.48 3.16 -9.31
N LEU A 24 -6.87 4.26 -9.96
CA LEU A 24 -8.29 4.64 -10.08
C LEU A 24 -9.11 3.67 -10.93
N ILE A 25 -8.47 2.91 -11.82
CA ILE A 25 -9.19 1.98 -12.70
C ILE A 25 -9.46 0.61 -12.07
N TRP A 26 -8.91 0.35 -10.87
CA TRP A 26 -8.97 -0.97 -10.26
C TRP A 26 -10.05 -1.12 -9.18
N GLY A 27 -10.78 -0.06 -8.86
CA GLY A 27 -11.85 -0.13 -7.86
C GLY A 27 -12.85 -1.26 -8.18
N GLY A 28 -13.06 -2.16 -7.21
CA GLY A 28 -13.90 -3.35 -7.38
C GLY A 28 -13.23 -4.50 -8.12
N LYS A 29 -11.98 -4.33 -8.57
CA LYS A 29 -11.26 -5.31 -9.40
C LYS A 29 -9.91 -5.70 -8.81
N TRP A 30 -9.62 -5.34 -7.56
CA TRP A 30 -8.31 -5.57 -6.97
C TRP A 30 -7.95 -7.04 -6.86
N HIS A 31 -8.88 -7.90 -6.46
CA HIS A 31 -8.61 -9.35 -6.34
C HIS A 31 -8.12 -9.94 -7.66
N ALA A 32 -8.69 -9.51 -8.79
CA ALA A 32 -8.33 -10.00 -10.11
C ALA A 32 -6.90 -9.62 -10.55
N GLN A 33 -6.26 -8.67 -9.87
CA GLN A 33 -4.91 -8.21 -10.21
C GLN A 33 -3.81 -9.12 -9.65
N TYR A 34 -4.16 -10.09 -8.82
CA TYR A 34 -3.20 -11.00 -8.19
C TYR A 34 -3.25 -12.37 -8.83
N ALA A 35 -2.15 -13.12 -8.71
CA ALA A 35 -2.05 -14.47 -9.26
C ALA A 35 -3.11 -15.44 -8.68
N ARG A 36 -3.51 -15.19 -7.43
CA ARG A 36 -4.53 -15.99 -6.74
C ARG A 36 -5.66 -15.07 -6.23
N PRO A 37 -6.64 -14.75 -7.10
CA PRO A 37 -7.70 -13.80 -6.77
C PRO A 37 -8.56 -14.18 -5.56
N GLU A 38 -8.65 -15.46 -5.24
CA GLU A 38 -9.48 -15.99 -4.14
C GLU A 38 -8.90 -15.72 -2.74
N GLN A 39 -7.64 -15.30 -2.67
CA GLN A 39 -6.98 -15.06 -1.37
C GLN A 39 -7.49 -13.80 -0.70
N PRO A 40 -7.45 -13.75 0.65
CA PRO A 40 -7.77 -12.52 1.39
C PRO A 40 -6.93 -11.34 0.91
N PHE A 41 -7.56 -10.16 0.84
CA PHE A 41 -6.93 -8.92 0.39
C PHE A 41 -6.66 -8.03 1.60
N VAL A 42 -5.39 -7.66 1.79
CA VAL A 42 -4.90 -6.96 2.98
C VAL A 42 -4.20 -5.67 2.56
N LEU A 43 -4.51 -4.58 3.25
CA LEU A 43 -3.90 -3.27 2.99
C LEU A 43 -2.91 -2.90 4.09
N GLU A 44 -1.81 -2.23 3.71
CA GLU A 44 -1.02 -1.41 4.62
C GLU A 44 -1.10 0.04 4.16
N LEU A 45 -1.65 0.89 5.00
CA LEU A 45 -1.77 2.33 4.73
C LEU A 45 -0.56 3.05 5.33
N GLY A 46 0.16 3.80 4.50
CA GLY A 46 1.40 4.42 4.91
C GLY A 46 2.53 3.40 5.01
N CYS A 47 2.74 2.61 3.95
CA CYS A 47 3.73 1.53 3.98
C CYS A 47 5.18 2.03 4.07
N GLY A 48 5.43 3.29 3.79
CA GLY A 48 6.74 3.90 3.91
C GLY A 48 7.82 3.17 3.14
N LYS A 49 8.92 2.91 3.80
CA LYS A 49 10.09 2.23 3.21
C LYS A 49 9.90 0.72 3.01
N GLY A 50 8.73 0.18 3.37
CA GLY A 50 8.38 -1.21 3.09
C GLY A 50 8.92 -2.24 4.06
N GLY A 51 9.44 -1.83 5.21
CA GLY A 51 10.00 -2.77 6.19
C GLY A 51 8.99 -3.78 6.71
N PHE A 52 7.76 -3.35 6.97
CA PHE A 52 6.69 -4.22 7.44
C PHE A 52 6.10 -5.07 6.31
N ILE A 53 5.68 -4.44 5.21
CA ILE A 53 4.98 -5.15 4.13
C ILE A 53 5.87 -6.19 3.43
N SER A 54 7.17 -5.90 3.26
CA SER A 54 8.08 -6.82 2.62
C SER A 54 8.22 -8.14 3.39
N GLN A 55 8.29 -8.06 4.72
CA GLN A 55 8.40 -9.23 5.58
C GLN A 55 7.06 -9.96 5.71
N LEU A 56 5.98 -9.21 5.94
CA LEU A 56 4.66 -9.78 6.13
C LEU A 56 4.17 -10.53 4.89
N ALA A 57 4.25 -9.89 3.73
CA ALA A 57 3.78 -10.50 2.48
C ALA A 57 4.62 -11.71 2.09
N CYS A 58 5.93 -11.64 2.27
CA CYS A 58 6.82 -12.75 1.97
C CYS A 58 6.58 -13.96 2.88
N ALA A 59 6.27 -13.70 4.16
CA ALA A 59 6.00 -14.76 5.14
C ALA A 59 4.60 -15.38 5.00
N HIS A 60 3.67 -14.71 4.33
CA HIS A 60 2.27 -15.13 4.22
C HIS A 60 1.80 -15.21 2.76
N PRO A 61 2.27 -16.23 2.02
CA PRO A 61 1.86 -16.38 0.61
C PRO A 61 0.38 -16.66 0.40
N GLU A 62 -0.34 -17.00 1.47
CA GLU A 62 -1.78 -17.26 1.44
C GLU A 62 -2.66 -16.02 1.39
N ASN A 63 -2.08 -14.83 1.50
CA ASN A 63 -2.79 -13.55 1.43
C ASN A 63 -2.24 -12.69 0.28
N ASN A 64 -3.07 -11.77 -0.22
CA ASN A 64 -2.68 -10.74 -1.18
C ASN A 64 -2.56 -9.39 -0.46
N TYR A 65 -1.50 -8.65 -0.74
CA TYR A 65 -1.17 -7.42 -0.03
C TYR A 65 -1.06 -6.22 -0.97
N LEU A 66 -1.50 -5.06 -0.51
CA LEU A 66 -1.31 -3.79 -1.21
C LEU A 66 -0.76 -2.77 -0.21
N GLY A 67 0.43 -2.26 -0.46
CA GLY A 67 1.04 -1.18 0.31
C GLY A 67 0.80 0.15 -0.37
N ILE A 68 0.36 1.13 0.39
CA ILE A 68 0.02 2.46 -0.11
C ILE A 68 0.83 3.51 0.63
N ASP A 69 1.46 4.42 -0.11
CA ASP A 69 2.08 5.61 0.44
C ASP A 69 1.85 6.78 -0.52
N ILE A 70 2.16 8.00 -0.07
CA ILE A 70 1.85 9.20 -0.84
C ILE A 70 2.96 9.58 -1.84
N THR A 71 4.20 9.11 -1.66
CA THR A 71 5.33 9.54 -2.49
C THR A 71 6.13 8.41 -3.10
N ASP A 72 6.57 8.61 -4.34
CA ASP A 72 7.47 7.70 -5.04
C ASP A 72 8.84 7.59 -4.37
N LYS A 73 9.29 8.66 -3.72
CA LYS A 73 10.60 8.70 -3.03
C LYS A 73 10.73 7.62 -1.96
N VAL A 74 9.62 7.33 -1.30
CA VAL A 74 9.57 6.31 -0.24
C VAL A 74 9.32 4.93 -0.85
N LEU A 75 8.41 4.86 -1.82
CA LEU A 75 8.03 3.60 -2.47
C LEU A 75 9.18 2.92 -3.19
N ILE A 76 10.16 3.66 -3.70
CA ILE A 76 11.34 3.05 -4.32
C ILE A 76 12.12 2.20 -3.30
N LEU A 77 12.16 2.62 -2.05
CA LEU A 77 12.79 1.84 -0.99
C LEU A 77 11.97 0.61 -0.62
N ALA A 78 10.64 0.75 -0.62
CA ALA A 78 9.72 -0.37 -0.41
C ALA A 78 9.87 -1.41 -1.53
N LYS A 79 9.93 -0.97 -2.79
CA LYS A 79 10.19 -1.84 -3.93
C LYS A 79 11.45 -2.69 -3.72
N ARG A 80 12.55 -2.04 -3.36
CA ARG A 80 13.83 -2.72 -3.18
C ARG A 80 13.81 -3.72 -2.02
N LYS A 81 13.13 -3.39 -0.93
CA LYS A 81 12.97 -4.31 0.20
C LYS A 81 12.13 -5.53 -0.15
N ILE A 82 11.07 -5.33 -0.93
CA ILE A 82 10.23 -6.44 -1.42
C ILE A 82 11.07 -7.35 -2.32
N GLU A 83 11.78 -6.79 -3.27
CA GLU A 83 12.65 -7.56 -4.16
C GLU A 83 13.69 -8.37 -3.38
N ALA A 84 14.34 -7.74 -2.40
CA ALA A 84 15.35 -8.40 -1.58
C ALA A 84 14.76 -9.56 -0.77
N ALA A 85 13.61 -9.34 -0.11
CA ALA A 85 12.97 -10.36 0.71
C ALA A 85 12.54 -11.58 -0.12
N TYR A 86 11.94 -11.35 -1.28
CA TYR A 86 11.48 -12.44 -2.15
C TYR A 86 12.62 -13.16 -2.84
N THR A 87 13.69 -12.45 -3.19
CA THR A 87 14.90 -13.08 -3.74
C THR A 87 15.55 -14.00 -2.69
N GLU A 88 15.67 -13.53 -1.46
CA GLU A 88 16.23 -14.33 -0.37
C GLU A 88 15.38 -15.58 -0.09
N ALA A 89 14.06 -15.44 -0.16
CA ALA A 89 13.14 -16.55 0.05
C ALA A 89 13.03 -17.49 -1.17
N GLY A 90 13.61 -17.10 -2.32
CA GLY A 90 13.58 -17.89 -3.54
C GLY A 90 12.19 -18.05 -4.15
N ARG A 91 11.35 -16.99 -4.07
CA ARG A 91 9.97 -17.07 -4.58
C ARG A 91 9.61 -15.84 -5.42
N PRO A 92 8.63 -15.96 -6.35
CA PRO A 92 8.20 -14.83 -7.17
C PRO A 92 7.38 -13.82 -6.35
N ILE A 93 7.38 -12.56 -6.81
CA ILE A 93 6.59 -11.49 -6.20
C ILE A 93 5.18 -11.54 -6.83
N ASP A 94 4.32 -12.39 -6.28
CA ASP A 94 3.01 -12.69 -6.85
C ASP A 94 1.83 -12.34 -5.93
N ASN A 95 2.09 -11.93 -4.69
CA ASN A 95 1.05 -11.64 -3.71
C ASN A 95 1.18 -10.26 -3.07
N VAL A 96 1.99 -9.37 -3.61
CA VAL A 96 2.16 -8.01 -3.08
C VAL A 96 2.26 -7.00 -4.22
N LYS A 97 1.61 -5.85 -4.01
CA LYS A 97 1.70 -4.70 -4.90
C LYS A 97 1.88 -3.44 -4.05
N ILE A 98 2.42 -2.40 -4.67
CA ILE A 98 2.59 -1.09 -4.05
C ILE A 98 2.05 -0.02 -4.99
N MET A 99 1.53 1.07 -4.42
CA MET A 99 1.06 2.20 -5.21
C MET A 99 1.22 3.52 -4.45
N SER A 100 1.34 4.60 -5.22
CA SER A 100 1.36 5.96 -4.70
C SER A 100 -0.05 6.55 -4.80
N THR A 101 -0.64 6.87 -3.66
CA THR A 101 -1.98 7.45 -3.59
C THR A 101 -2.14 8.20 -2.27
N ASP A 102 -2.85 9.33 -2.34
CA ASP A 102 -3.27 10.04 -1.14
C ASP A 102 -4.38 9.24 -0.46
N ILE A 103 -4.11 8.75 0.74
CA ILE A 103 -5.06 7.90 1.48
C ILE A 103 -6.34 8.66 1.84
N GLU A 104 -6.32 10.00 1.90
CA GLU A 104 -7.53 10.78 2.09
C GLU A 104 -8.53 10.60 0.93
N ARG A 105 -8.07 10.09 -0.22
CA ARG A 105 -8.87 9.81 -1.40
C ARG A 105 -9.10 8.33 -1.65
N ILE A 106 -8.90 7.50 -0.63
CA ILE A 106 -8.92 6.04 -0.78
C ILE A 106 -10.24 5.50 -1.35
N LYS A 107 -11.37 6.18 -1.11
CA LYS A 107 -12.67 5.77 -1.65
C LYS A 107 -12.72 5.75 -3.17
N GLY A 108 -11.88 6.54 -3.85
CA GLY A 108 -11.77 6.54 -5.30
C GLY A 108 -10.96 5.36 -5.84
N VAL A 109 -10.30 4.61 -4.97
CA VAL A 109 -9.37 3.55 -5.34
C VAL A 109 -9.85 2.19 -4.86
N ILE A 110 -10.36 2.10 -3.63
CA ILE A 110 -10.88 0.87 -3.02
C ILE A 110 -12.38 1.02 -2.83
N THR A 111 -13.14 0.02 -3.23
CA THR A 111 -14.61 0.03 -3.14
C THR A 111 -15.11 -1.13 -2.27
N PRO A 112 -16.40 -1.13 -1.84
CA PRO A 112 -16.95 -2.23 -1.05
C PRO A 112 -16.83 -3.59 -1.73
N GLU A 113 -16.84 -3.64 -3.05
CA GLU A 113 -16.69 -4.89 -3.82
C GLU A 113 -15.30 -5.50 -3.69
N ASP A 114 -14.30 -4.73 -3.27
CA ASP A 114 -12.95 -5.23 -3.08
C ASP A 114 -12.78 -6.09 -1.83
N GLU A 115 -13.71 -5.99 -0.88
CA GLU A 115 -13.76 -6.86 0.30
C GLU A 115 -12.42 -7.02 0.99
N VAL A 116 -11.92 -5.92 1.58
CA VAL A 116 -10.66 -5.90 2.29
C VAL A 116 -10.80 -6.66 3.61
N SER A 117 -9.94 -7.64 3.84
CA SER A 117 -9.99 -8.50 5.03
C SER A 117 -9.31 -7.87 6.25
N ARG A 118 -8.30 -7.03 6.03
CA ARG A 118 -7.54 -6.42 7.12
C ARG A 118 -6.82 -5.17 6.63
N ILE A 119 -6.68 -4.20 7.52
CA ILE A 119 -5.94 -2.97 7.27
C ILE A 119 -4.90 -2.81 8.38
N TYR A 120 -3.63 -2.61 7.98
CA TYR A 120 -2.55 -2.25 8.90
C TYR A 120 -2.21 -0.77 8.73
N ILE A 121 -2.07 -0.07 9.86
CA ILE A 121 -1.62 1.32 9.90
C ILE A 121 -0.46 1.36 10.89
N ASN A 122 0.76 1.34 10.38
CA ASN A 122 1.97 1.32 11.19
C ASN A 122 2.77 2.60 10.94
N PHE A 123 3.30 3.18 12.01
CA PHE A 123 4.21 4.34 11.93
C PHE A 123 3.67 5.52 11.12
N CYS A 124 2.34 5.72 11.13
CA CYS A 124 1.73 6.85 10.44
C CYS A 124 2.10 8.18 11.11
N ASN A 125 2.08 9.27 10.31
CA ASN A 125 2.31 10.61 10.82
C ASN A 125 1.18 10.99 11.79
N PRO A 126 1.46 11.32 13.06
CA PRO A 126 0.41 11.64 14.02
C PRO A 126 -0.22 13.03 13.83
N TRP A 127 0.41 13.93 13.06
CA TRP A 127 -0.10 15.30 12.84
C TRP A 127 -0.52 15.97 14.15
N SER A 128 0.36 15.97 15.15
CA SER A 128 0.00 16.27 16.55
C SER A 128 0.10 17.74 16.97
N LYS A 129 0.64 18.64 16.12
CA LYS A 129 1.01 19.99 16.53
C LYS A 129 -0.15 20.96 16.68
N ASN A 130 -1.26 20.75 15.97
CA ASN A 130 -2.46 21.58 16.12
C ASN A 130 -3.70 20.82 15.63
N ASP A 131 -4.88 21.24 16.07
CA ASP A 131 -6.13 20.56 15.75
C ASP A 131 -6.47 20.57 14.27
N SER A 132 -6.07 21.61 13.54
CA SER A 132 -6.37 21.72 12.10
C SER A 132 -5.65 20.68 11.26
N SER A 133 -4.51 20.14 11.73
CA SER A 133 -3.78 19.09 11.01
C SER A 133 -4.26 17.67 11.34
N HIS A 134 -5.09 17.49 12.37
CA HIS A 134 -5.60 16.16 12.75
C HIS A 134 -6.41 15.48 11.63
N LYS A 135 -7.05 16.25 10.77
CA LYS A 135 -7.81 15.74 9.63
C LYS A 135 -6.96 14.93 8.64
N HIS A 136 -5.64 15.10 8.65
CA HIS A 136 -4.70 14.38 7.79
C HIS A 136 -4.25 13.05 8.41
N ARG A 137 -4.61 12.76 9.66
CA ARG A 137 -4.27 11.48 10.28
C ARG A 137 -4.98 10.34 9.57
N LEU A 138 -4.26 9.23 9.35
CA LEU A 138 -4.86 8.03 8.76
C LEU A 138 -5.94 7.42 9.66
N THR A 139 -5.92 7.74 10.96
CA THR A 139 -6.92 7.30 11.95
C THR A 139 -7.95 8.38 12.29
N TYR A 140 -7.98 9.49 11.57
CA TYR A 140 -8.99 10.53 11.77
C TYR A 140 -10.40 9.94 11.52
N PRO A 141 -11.45 10.33 12.30
CA PRO A 141 -12.77 9.71 12.19
C PRO A 141 -13.32 9.60 10.78
N ARG A 142 -13.16 10.62 9.95
CA ARG A 142 -13.60 10.58 8.54
C ARG A 142 -12.93 9.44 7.77
N GLN A 143 -11.63 9.21 8.01
CA GLN A 143 -10.89 8.14 7.37
C GLN A 143 -11.33 6.77 7.88
N LEU A 144 -11.54 6.62 9.19
CA LEU A 144 -12.03 5.37 9.77
C LEU A 144 -13.40 4.99 9.21
N ILE A 145 -14.29 5.98 9.02
CA ILE A 145 -15.59 5.75 8.41
C ILE A 145 -15.41 5.29 6.96
N ALA A 146 -14.48 5.90 6.21
CA ALA A 146 -14.18 5.50 4.85
C ALA A 146 -13.73 4.03 4.77
N TYR A 147 -12.86 3.60 5.68
CA TYR A 147 -12.36 2.23 5.68
C TYR A 147 -13.47 1.21 5.96
N ARG A 148 -14.46 1.56 6.77
CA ARG A 148 -15.60 0.68 7.07
C ARG A 148 -16.40 0.29 5.84
N GLU A 149 -16.38 1.10 4.80
CA GLU A 149 -17.15 0.83 3.57
C GLU A 149 -16.62 -0.40 2.83
N PHE A 150 -15.32 -0.67 2.87
CA PHE A 150 -14.72 -1.79 2.14
C PHE A 150 -14.12 -2.87 3.04
N LEU A 151 -13.97 -2.61 4.33
CA LEU A 151 -13.43 -3.59 5.28
C LEU A 151 -14.52 -4.62 5.64
N LYS A 152 -14.19 -5.87 5.48
CA LYS A 152 -15.10 -7.00 5.76
C LYS A 152 -14.62 -7.83 6.94
#